data_cf212ef610809f7c530dda440d84ad87
#
_entry.id   cf212ef610809f7c530dda440d84ad87
#
_cell.length_a   1.000
_cell.length_b   1.000
_cell.length_c   1.000
_cell.angle_alpha   90.00
_cell.angle_beta   90.00
_cell.angle_gamma   90.00
#
_symmetry.space_group_name_H-M   'P 1'
#
loop_
_entity.id
_entity.type
_entity.pdbx_description
1 polymer ?
#
loop_
_entity_poly.entity_id
_entity_poly.type
_entity_poly.pdbx_seq_one_letter_code
_entity_poly.pdbx_strand_id
1 'polypeptide(L)'
;MEIDLPDVVAEVTTQFARYEKALVSNDVVVLDELFHRDARTLRYGIGENLYGYHEVTAFRAARSPVGLMRRTERTIITTYGRDTAVASTLFYRDTAPGKVGRQMQTWIRFPEGWRIVAAHVSIIDDARDHKT
;
A
#
# COMPACT_ATOMS: atom_id res chain seq x y z
N MET A 1 23.98 9.16 -2.52
CA MET A 1 22.79 8.37 -2.89
C MET A 1 21.97 9.14 -3.90
N GLU A 2 21.61 8.50 -4.99
CA GLU A 2 20.77 9.12 -6.00
C GLU A 2 19.29 8.95 -5.65
N ILE A 3 18.52 10.00 -5.82
CA ILE A 3 17.09 10.01 -5.53
C ILE A 3 16.34 10.07 -6.87
N ASP A 4 15.31 9.24 -7.00
CA ASP A 4 14.41 9.21 -8.17
C ASP A 4 15.13 8.92 -9.49
N LEU A 5 15.99 7.89 -9.49
CA LEU A 5 16.51 7.37 -10.76
C LEU A 5 15.33 6.92 -11.63
N PRO A 6 15.20 7.42 -12.86
CA PRO A 6 14.00 7.19 -13.67
C PRO A 6 13.65 5.71 -13.90
N ASP A 7 14.66 4.86 -14.10
CA ASP A 7 14.43 3.42 -14.29
C ASP A 7 13.90 2.76 -13.01
N VAL A 8 14.39 3.18 -11.85
CA VAL A 8 13.94 2.64 -10.56
C VAL A 8 12.52 3.10 -10.24
N VAL A 9 12.23 4.39 -10.46
CA VAL A 9 10.87 4.91 -10.31
C VAL A 9 9.89 4.14 -11.18
N ALA A 10 10.26 3.84 -12.42
CA ALA A 10 9.40 3.07 -13.32
C ALA A 10 9.12 1.66 -12.80
N GLU A 11 10.14 0.98 -12.25
CA GLU A 11 9.96 -0.35 -11.65
C GLU A 11 8.96 -0.32 -10.50
N VAL A 12 9.14 0.61 -9.57
CA VAL A 12 8.25 0.71 -8.39
C VAL A 12 6.84 1.12 -8.80
N THR A 13 6.72 2.03 -9.75
CA THR A 13 5.41 2.46 -10.28
C THR A 13 4.62 1.27 -10.83
N THR A 14 5.29 0.37 -11.56
CA THR A 14 4.68 -0.85 -12.08
C THR A 14 4.20 -1.76 -10.96
N GLN A 15 5.01 -1.96 -9.93
CA GLN A 15 4.64 -2.81 -8.81
C GLN A 15 3.53 -2.18 -7.96
N PHE A 16 3.56 -0.88 -7.78
CA PHE A 16 2.50 -0.18 -7.07
C PHE A 16 1.15 -0.30 -7.80
N ALA A 17 1.15 -0.17 -9.12
CA ALA A 17 -0.06 -0.36 -9.92
C ALA A 17 -0.58 -1.80 -9.80
N ARG A 18 0.32 -2.78 -9.77
CA ARG A 18 -0.03 -4.18 -9.58
C ARG A 18 -0.67 -4.40 -8.20
N TYR A 19 -0.12 -3.76 -7.16
CA TYR A 19 -0.70 -3.79 -5.83
C TYR A 19 -2.11 -3.21 -5.79
N GLU A 20 -2.32 -2.02 -6.38
CA GLU A 20 -3.64 -1.38 -6.40
C GLU A 20 -4.68 -2.24 -7.10
N LYS A 21 -4.33 -2.80 -8.26
CA LYS A 21 -5.23 -3.69 -8.99
C LYS A 21 -5.60 -4.92 -8.15
N ALA A 22 -4.61 -5.52 -7.50
CA ALA A 22 -4.83 -6.70 -6.65
C ALA A 22 -5.70 -6.36 -5.44
N LEU A 23 -5.51 -5.18 -4.85
CA LEU A 23 -6.31 -4.76 -3.70
C LEU A 23 -7.78 -4.60 -4.05
N VAL A 24 -8.10 -3.85 -5.09
CA VAL A 24 -9.50 -3.58 -5.44
C VAL A 24 -10.22 -4.81 -5.98
N SER A 25 -9.50 -5.75 -6.56
CA SER A 25 -10.05 -7.04 -7.05
C SER A 25 -9.97 -8.15 -6.00
N ASN A 26 -9.41 -7.86 -4.82
CA ASN A 26 -9.16 -8.83 -3.75
C ASN A 26 -8.36 -10.05 -4.23
N ASP A 27 -7.34 -9.81 -5.04
CA ASP A 27 -6.42 -10.84 -5.49
C ASP A 27 -5.40 -11.15 -4.38
N VAL A 28 -5.79 -12.04 -3.48
CA VAL A 28 -5.01 -12.35 -2.28
C VAL A 28 -3.65 -12.95 -2.65
N VAL A 29 -3.57 -13.74 -3.71
CA VAL A 29 -2.30 -14.36 -4.12
C VAL A 29 -1.28 -13.29 -4.49
N VAL A 30 -1.66 -12.29 -5.28
CA VAL A 30 -0.76 -11.21 -5.66
C VAL A 30 -0.42 -10.33 -4.46
N LEU A 31 -1.42 -10.01 -3.63
CA LEU A 31 -1.17 -9.21 -2.42
C LEU A 31 -0.16 -9.88 -1.50
N ASP A 32 -0.30 -11.19 -1.27
CA ASP A 32 0.62 -11.93 -0.42
C ASP A 32 2.03 -12.01 -1.04
N GLU A 33 2.12 -12.12 -2.37
CA GLU A 33 3.41 -12.10 -3.05
C GLU A 33 4.14 -10.77 -2.88
N LEU A 34 3.43 -9.65 -2.90
CA LEU A 34 4.03 -8.31 -2.86
C LEU A 34 4.53 -7.91 -1.47
N PHE A 35 4.11 -8.59 -0.42
CA PHE A 35 4.67 -8.38 0.92
C PHE A 35 5.86 -9.31 1.16
N HIS A 36 6.89 -8.76 1.82
CA HIS A 36 8.09 -9.55 2.12
C HIS A 36 7.78 -10.62 3.16
N ARG A 37 8.12 -11.86 2.86
CA ARG A 37 7.87 -13.02 3.74
C ARG A 37 8.92 -13.06 4.83
N ASP A 38 8.70 -12.28 5.89
CA ASP A 38 9.64 -12.13 6.99
C ASP A 38 8.89 -11.71 8.26
N ALA A 39 9.41 -12.14 9.40
CA ALA A 39 8.83 -11.80 10.69
C ALA A 39 8.92 -10.29 11.01
N ARG A 40 9.78 -9.55 10.34
CA ARG A 40 9.96 -8.11 10.52
C ARG A 40 9.05 -7.27 9.65
N THR A 41 8.36 -7.86 8.69
CA THR A 41 7.34 -7.16 7.90
C THR A 41 6.20 -6.76 8.80
N LEU A 42 5.78 -5.49 8.72
CA LEU A 42 4.70 -5.02 9.58
C LEU A 42 3.73 -4.13 8.81
N ARG A 43 2.48 -4.11 9.27
CA ARG A 43 1.45 -3.26 8.69
C ARG A 43 0.51 -2.76 9.77
N TYR A 44 0.38 -1.44 9.86
CA TYR A 44 -0.67 -0.81 10.63
C TYR A 44 -1.83 -0.49 9.69
N GLY A 45 -3.00 -1.05 9.95
CA GLY A 45 -4.20 -0.76 9.21
C GLY A 45 -5.12 0.16 9.98
N ILE A 46 -6.33 0.38 9.47
CA ILE A 46 -7.29 1.31 10.06
C ILE A 46 -7.68 0.87 11.48
N GLY A 47 -7.85 -0.42 11.69
CA GLY A 47 -8.27 -0.95 12.97
C GLY A 47 -7.40 -2.07 13.53
N GLU A 48 -6.24 -2.35 12.92
CA GLU A 48 -5.42 -3.48 13.31
C GLU A 48 -3.93 -3.15 13.28
N ASN A 49 -3.17 -3.85 14.13
CA ASN A 49 -1.71 -3.81 14.15
C ASN A 49 -1.23 -5.22 13.81
N LEU A 50 -0.49 -5.35 12.71
CA LEU A 50 -0.05 -6.65 12.21
C LEU A 50 1.47 -6.72 12.23
N TYR A 51 2.00 -7.71 12.93
CA TYR A 51 3.43 -7.93 13.08
C TYR A 51 3.81 -9.27 12.45
N GLY A 52 4.63 -9.20 11.41
CA GLY A 52 5.10 -10.37 10.68
C GLY A 52 4.20 -10.76 9.51
N TYR A 53 4.81 -11.39 8.53
CA TYR A 53 4.12 -11.80 7.30
C TYR A 53 2.88 -12.68 7.58
N HIS A 54 2.98 -13.58 8.55
CA HIS A 54 1.86 -14.49 8.84
C HIS A 54 0.64 -13.74 9.37
N GLU A 55 0.82 -12.72 10.20
CA GLU A 55 -0.31 -11.90 10.66
C GLU A 55 -0.92 -11.11 9.53
N VAL A 56 -0.10 -10.56 8.62
CA VAL A 56 -0.59 -9.81 7.46
C VAL A 56 -1.44 -10.71 6.55
N THR A 57 -0.96 -11.91 6.24
CA THR A 57 -1.69 -12.81 5.35
C THR A 57 -2.94 -13.38 6.00
N ALA A 58 -2.89 -13.69 7.30
CA ALA A 58 -4.06 -14.19 8.02
C ALA A 58 -5.18 -13.15 8.09
N PHE A 59 -4.83 -11.89 8.34
CA PHE A 59 -5.79 -10.78 8.33
C PHE A 59 -6.45 -10.66 6.96
N ARG A 60 -5.67 -10.69 5.89
CA ARG A 60 -6.16 -10.55 4.52
C ARG A 60 -7.08 -11.70 4.14
N ALA A 61 -6.74 -12.93 4.54
CA ALA A 61 -7.55 -14.11 4.26
C ALA A 61 -8.92 -14.05 4.95
N ALA A 62 -8.99 -13.43 6.12
CA ALA A 62 -10.23 -13.29 6.89
C ALA A 62 -11.05 -12.06 6.52
N ARG A 63 -10.48 -11.14 5.75
CA ARG A 63 -11.11 -9.86 5.43
C ARG A 63 -12.21 -10.03 4.39
N SER A 64 -13.35 -9.33 4.60
CA SER A 64 -14.39 -9.24 3.59
C SER A 64 -13.88 -8.50 2.34
N PRO A 65 -14.25 -8.95 1.13
CA PRO A 65 -13.93 -8.21 -0.08
C PRO A 65 -14.82 -6.99 -0.29
N VAL A 66 -15.84 -6.80 0.55
CA VAL A 66 -16.77 -5.67 0.42
C VAL A 66 -16.08 -4.36 0.78
N GLY A 67 -16.28 -3.33 -0.05
CA GLY A 67 -15.76 -1.99 0.22
C GLY A 67 -14.28 -1.79 -0.10
N LEU A 68 -13.65 -2.71 -0.83
CA LEU A 68 -12.25 -2.57 -1.22
C LEU A 68 -12.04 -1.64 -2.42
N MET A 69 -13.08 -1.44 -3.23
CA MET A 69 -13.00 -0.54 -4.38
C MET A 69 -12.72 0.88 -3.92
N ARG A 70 -11.74 1.52 -4.54
CA ARG A 70 -11.32 2.88 -4.20
C ARG A 70 -10.72 3.58 -5.41
N ARG A 71 -10.68 4.91 -5.37
CA ARG A 71 -9.86 5.69 -6.28
C ARG A 71 -8.72 6.31 -5.50
N THR A 72 -7.59 6.52 -6.18
CA THR A 72 -6.39 7.11 -5.56
C THR A 72 -6.16 8.51 -6.10
N GLU A 73 -5.56 9.38 -5.27
CA GLU A 73 -5.15 10.73 -5.64
C GLU A 73 -3.80 11.02 -5.00
N ARG A 74 -3.05 11.93 -5.63
CA ARG A 74 -1.76 12.40 -5.13
C ARG A 74 -0.80 11.25 -4.81
N THR A 75 -0.73 10.28 -5.69
CA THR A 75 0.24 9.19 -5.56
C THR A 75 1.64 9.72 -5.80
N ILE A 76 2.51 9.52 -4.81
CA ILE A 76 3.90 9.96 -4.87
C ILE A 76 4.78 8.74 -4.59
N ILE A 77 5.67 8.46 -5.53
CA ILE A 77 6.66 7.39 -5.40
C ILE A 77 8.02 8.05 -5.41
N THR A 78 8.79 7.86 -4.34
CA THR A 78 10.15 8.37 -4.24
C THR A 78 11.09 7.18 -4.05
N THR A 79 12.15 7.12 -4.83
CA THR A 79 13.15 6.06 -4.71
C THR A 79 14.46 6.64 -4.18
N TYR A 80 15.15 5.83 -3.38
CA TYR A 80 16.41 6.17 -2.73
C TYR A 80 17.43 5.11 -3.11
N GLY A 81 18.41 5.49 -3.94
CA GLY A 81 19.31 4.52 -4.54
C GLY A 81 18.55 3.61 -5.49
N ARG A 82 18.93 2.34 -5.56
CA ARG A 82 18.34 1.39 -6.49
C ARG A 82 17.44 0.35 -5.83
N ASP A 83 17.44 0.29 -4.50
CA ASP A 83 16.81 -0.84 -3.81
C ASP A 83 15.77 -0.43 -2.78
N THR A 84 15.49 0.87 -2.61
CA THR A 84 14.55 1.36 -1.60
C THR A 84 13.61 2.39 -2.20
N ALA A 85 12.33 2.30 -1.83
CA ALA A 85 11.33 3.27 -2.26
C ALA A 85 10.26 3.45 -1.21
N VAL A 86 9.65 4.63 -1.22
CA VAL A 86 8.45 4.93 -0.44
C VAL A 86 7.36 5.31 -1.43
N ALA A 87 6.19 4.66 -1.30
CA ALA A 87 5.02 4.98 -2.09
C ALA A 87 3.93 5.48 -1.15
N SER A 88 3.38 6.65 -1.45
CA SER A 88 2.27 7.21 -0.68
C SER A 88 1.14 7.60 -1.60
N THR A 89 -0.10 7.49 -1.09
CA THR A 89 -1.27 7.92 -1.84
C THR A 89 -2.41 8.26 -0.88
N LEU A 90 -3.26 9.15 -1.34
CA LEU A 90 -4.58 9.33 -0.73
C LEU A 90 -5.55 8.40 -1.44
N PHE A 91 -6.59 7.94 -0.75
CA PHE A 91 -7.63 7.15 -1.39
C PHE A 91 -9.02 7.52 -0.86
N TYR A 92 -10.01 7.27 -1.69
CA TYR A 92 -11.41 7.58 -1.41
C TYR A 92 -12.27 6.38 -1.76
N ARG A 93 -13.16 6.01 -0.85
CA ARG A 93 -14.11 4.92 -1.04
C ARG A 93 -15.53 5.47 -1.02
N ASP A 94 -16.38 5.01 -1.93
CA ASP A 94 -17.80 5.40 -1.95
C ASP A 94 -18.53 4.93 -0.69
N THR A 95 -18.03 3.85 -0.05
CA THR A 95 -18.59 3.33 1.20
C THR A 95 -18.22 4.16 2.42
N ALA A 96 -17.35 5.15 2.29
CA ALA A 96 -16.91 6.01 3.38
C ALA A 96 -16.92 7.48 2.95
N PRO A 97 -18.11 8.04 2.67
CA PRO A 97 -18.20 9.46 2.26
C PRO A 97 -17.71 10.38 3.38
N GLY A 98 -17.12 11.51 2.99
CA GLY A 98 -16.57 12.47 3.93
C GLY A 98 -15.25 12.07 4.56
N LYS A 99 -14.65 10.98 4.09
CA LYS A 99 -13.39 10.47 4.63
C LYS A 99 -12.32 10.44 3.55
N VAL A 100 -11.06 10.61 3.96
CA VAL A 100 -9.91 10.39 3.10
C VAL A 100 -8.98 9.39 3.74
N GLY A 101 -8.58 8.39 2.96
CA GLY A 101 -7.59 7.41 3.37
C GLY A 101 -6.19 7.89 3.04
N ARG A 102 -5.23 7.47 3.85
CA ARG A 102 -3.81 7.76 3.63
C ARG A 102 -3.05 6.45 3.75
N GLN A 103 -2.24 6.17 2.75
CA GLN A 103 -1.45 4.94 2.71
C GLN A 103 0.00 5.27 2.43
N MET A 104 0.89 4.69 3.23
CA MET A 104 2.33 4.75 2.98
C MET A 104 2.89 3.35 3.00
N GLN A 105 3.78 3.05 2.05
CA GLN A 105 4.43 1.75 1.93
C GLN A 105 5.91 1.95 1.71
N THR A 106 6.72 1.16 2.42
CA THR A 106 8.14 1.07 2.16
C THR A 106 8.41 -0.19 1.35
N TRP A 107 9.06 -0.01 0.22
CA TRP A 107 9.39 -1.07 -0.73
C TRP A 107 10.90 -1.28 -0.76
N ILE A 108 11.31 -2.53 -0.77
CA ILE A 108 12.72 -2.92 -0.90
C ILE A 108 12.84 -3.89 -2.08
N ARG A 109 13.92 -3.73 -2.86
CA ARG A 109 14.20 -4.64 -3.96
C ARG A 109 15.08 -5.78 -3.45
N PHE A 110 14.48 -6.97 -3.41
CA PHE A 110 15.14 -8.23 -3.08
C PHE A 110 15.51 -8.97 -4.37
N PRO A 111 16.28 -10.06 -4.30
CA PRO A 111 16.57 -10.85 -5.51
C PRO A 111 15.32 -11.32 -6.24
N GLU A 112 14.24 -11.63 -5.53
CA GLU A 112 12.96 -12.06 -6.13
C GLU A 112 12.13 -10.89 -6.67
N GLY A 113 12.50 -9.65 -6.39
CA GLY A 113 11.82 -8.45 -6.85
C GLY A 113 11.46 -7.50 -5.74
N TRP A 114 10.69 -6.47 -6.10
CA TRP A 114 10.26 -5.46 -5.14
C TRP A 114 9.20 -6.02 -4.19
N ARG A 115 9.38 -5.78 -2.89
CA ARG A 115 8.45 -6.24 -1.85
C ARG A 115 8.21 -5.14 -0.84
N ILE A 116 6.99 -5.13 -0.26
CA ILE A 116 6.62 -4.21 0.81
C ILE A 116 7.13 -4.80 2.13
N VAL A 117 7.87 -4.00 2.88
CA VAL A 117 8.40 -4.41 4.19
C VAL A 117 7.69 -3.71 5.35
N ALA A 118 7.05 -2.58 5.08
CA ALA A 118 6.30 -1.82 6.08
C ALA A 118 5.18 -1.05 5.39
N ALA A 119 4.02 -0.97 6.03
CA ALA A 119 2.90 -0.22 5.50
C ALA A 119 2.07 0.38 6.64
N HIS A 120 1.45 1.51 6.34
CA HIS A 120 0.54 2.20 7.26
C HIS A 120 -0.65 2.72 6.47
N VAL A 121 -1.85 2.41 6.94
CA VAL A 121 -3.11 2.90 6.37
C VAL A 121 -3.91 3.54 7.49
N SER A 122 -4.38 4.75 7.25
CA SER A 122 -5.24 5.47 8.20
C SER A 122 -6.33 6.21 7.45
N ILE A 123 -7.36 6.63 8.18
CA ILE A 123 -8.47 7.41 7.62
C ILE A 123 -8.70 8.61 8.53
N ILE A 124 -8.88 9.77 7.91
CA ILE A 124 -9.25 11.01 8.60
C ILE A 124 -10.46 11.62 7.90
N ASP A 125 -11.05 12.62 8.52
CA ASP A 125 -12.10 13.40 7.88
C ASP A 125 -11.51 14.19 6.71
N ASP A 126 -12.25 14.23 5.61
CA ASP A 126 -11.86 15.04 4.45
C ASP A 126 -12.40 16.44 4.65
N ALA A 127 -11.50 17.41 4.89
CA ALA A 127 -11.87 18.79 5.13
C ALA A 127 -12.65 19.41 3.95
N ARG A 128 -12.48 18.88 2.74
CA ARG A 128 -13.18 19.38 1.56
C ARG A 128 -14.68 19.11 1.62
N ASP A 129 -15.10 18.06 2.35
CA ASP A 129 -16.50 17.66 2.46
C ASP A 129 -17.24 18.38 3.58
N HIS A 130 -16.55 19.20 4.37
CA HIS A 130 -17.16 20.01 5.41
C HIS A 130 -17.63 21.37 4.89
N LYS A 131 -17.52 21.62 3.61
CA LYS A 131 -18.01 22.84 2.96
C LYS A 131 -19.51 22.72 2.74
N THR A 132 -20.23 23.51 3.42
CA THR A 132 -21.68 23.60 3.27
C THR A 132 -22.08 24.90 2.61
#